data_e9f0f2fb499df6ed50500422bbba1197
#
_entry.id   e9f0f2fb499df6ed50500422bbba1197
#
_cell.length_a   1.000
_cell.length_b   1.000
_cell.length_c   1.000
_cell.angle_alpha   90.00
_cell.angle_beta   90.00
_cell.angle_gamma   90.00
#
_symmetry.space_group_name_H-M   'P 1'
#
loop_
_entity.id
_entity.type
_entity.pdbx_description
1 polymer ?
#
loop_
_entity_poly.entity_id
_entity_poly.type
_entity_poly.pdbx_seq_one_letter_code
_entity_poly.pdbx_strand_id
1 'polypeptide(L)'
;MTSLLFKNARVFDGTNADCADGMWVRVADGAIQELSATPLTAPDDTPVIDCAGGTLMPGLIDCHVHAFASDVAVAKIDGMGEAYRTAHAVRMLGHALSCGFTTVRDVGGGNHSLWRALADGLVQGPRYFYSGKILSMTGGHGDFRLQEERPRYESVCGCAGSPLANTFAVIADGVDACIRATREELRQGAHCIKIMGSGGVASPTDPIWMNQYREDEIRAIVNECAERRSYVSAHCHPASAVRRCVDFGVRSVEHGTLIDDETARFVADRGAYIVPTMSIIFALVEQGRSLGFPPQSQAKVESVFDQAITGLDAMRRAGVKVCYGTDLLGRTYTDQCREFTLRSRVFTPLEILRQATSVAAEMMLLDGQIGCIKPGAQADLLLVDGDPLKDIGLLAANGHKLRAIVRGGELVKHAA
;
A
#
# COMPACT_ATOMS: atom_id res chain seq x y z
N MET A 1 -10.59 -12.26 -26.70
CA MET A 1 -10.15 -10.86 -26.44
C MET A 1 -11.26 -10.17 -25.69
N THR A 2 -10.97 -9.71 -24.47
CA THR A 2 -11.96 -8.93 -23.69
C THR A 2 -11.98 -7.51 -24.21
N SER A 3 -13.14 -7.05 -24.68
CA SER A 3 -13.34 -5.66 -25.11
C SER A 3 -14.46 -5.03 -24.30
N LEU A 4 -14.33 -3.76 -23.93
CA LEU A 4 -15.36 -2.97 -23.25
C LEU A 4 -15.43 -1.58 -23.89
N LEU A 5 -16.63 -1.01 -23.94
CA LEU A 5 -16.84 0.36 -24.41
C LEU A 5 -17.65 1.14 -23.37
N PHE A 6 -17.06 2.21 -22.85
CA PHE A 6 -17.76 3.18 -22.00
C PHE A 6 -18.24 4.35 -22.87
N LYS A 7 -19.46 4.79 -22.65
CA LYS A 7 -20.02 5.98 -23.30
C LYS A 7 -20.61 6.96 -22.29
N ASN A 8 -20.73 8.22 -22.70
CA ASN A 8 -21.27 9.30 -21.87
C ASN A 8 -20.51 9.43 -20.53
N ALA A 9 -19.20 9.17 -20.53
CA ALA A 9 -18.38 9.20 -19.35
C ALA A 9 -17.97 10.64 -19.00
N ARG A 10 -18.04 10.99 -17.72
CA ARG A 10 -17.27 12.06 -17.15
C ARG A 10 -15.93 11.47 -16.70
N VAL A 11 -14.85 11.80 -17.39
CA VAL A 11 -13.53 11.16 -17.16
C VAL A 11 -12.66 12.02 -16.26
N PHE A 12 -12.28 11.49 -15.09
CA PHE A 12 -11.14 11.94 -14.31
C PHE A 12 -9.92 11.11 -14.70
N ASP A 13 -8.91 11.73 -15.25
CA ASP A 13 -7.75 11.01 -15.83
C ASP A 13 -6.68 10.55 -14.81
N GLY A 14 -6.88 10.85 -13.52
CA GLY A 14 -5.94 10.58 -12.43
C GLY A 14 -5.02 11.76 -12.09
N THR A 15 -5.03 12.83 -12.87
CA THR A 15 -4.09 13.95 -12.73
C THR A 15 -4.76 15.32 -12.74
N ASN A 16 -5.61 15.59 -13.74
CA ASN A 16 -6.19 16.91 -13.96
C ASN A 16 -7.40 17.19 -13.05
N ALA A 17 -7.55 18.44 -12.63
CA ALA A 17 -8.71 18.87 -11.84
C ALA A 17 -10.00 18.85 -12.65
N ASP A 18 -9.89 19.15 -13.94
CA ASP A 18 -11.02 19.23 -14.86
C ASP A 18 -11.28 17.86 -15.49
N CYS A 19 -12.48 17.34 -15.25
CA CYS A 19 -12.95 16.15 -15.94
C CYS A 19 -13.36 16.48 -17.38
N ALA A 20 -13.14 15.56 -18.29
CA ALA A 20 -13.69 15.59 -19.63
C ALA A 20 -15.09 14.94 -19.65
N ASP A 21 -16.11 15.69 -20.02
CA ASP A 21 -17.50 15.21 -20.05
C ASP A 21 -17.86 14.58 -21.41
N GLY A 22 -18.84 13.68 -21.43
CA GLY A 22 -19.39 13.06 -22.63
C GLY A 22 -18.43 12.13 -23.39
N MET A 23 -17.38 11.70 -22.72
CA MET A 23 -16.31 10.89 -23.32
C MET A 23 -16.74 9.46 -23.63
N TRP A 24 -16.12 8.93 -24.66
CA TRP A 24 -16.09 7.51 -24.98
C TRP A 24 -14.73 6.95 -24.67
N VAL A 25 -14.68 5.76 -24.02
CA VAL A 25 -13.42 5.07 -23.67
C VAL A 25 -13.52 3.64 -24.12
N ARG A 26 -12.63 3.24 -25.05
CA ARG A 26 -12.52 1.88 -25.54
C ARG A 26 -11.39 1.15 -24.86
N VAL A 27 -11.70 -0.04 -24.34
CA VAL A 27 -10.79 -0.97 -23.72
C VAL A 27 -10.70 -2.23 -24.56
N ALA A 28 -9.50 -2.74 -24.82
CA ALA A 28 -9.27 -4.06 -25.40
C ALA A 28 -7.93 -4.61 -24.93
N ASP A 29 -7.84 -5.93 -24.81
CA ASP A 29 -6.62 -6.67 -24.47
C ASP A 29 -5.96 -6.16 -23.16
N GLY A 30 -6.79 -5.85 -22.17
CA GLY A 30 -6.32 -5.41 -20.86
C GLY A 30 -5.87 -3.96 -20.78
N ALA A 31 -5.91 -3.19 -21.88
CA ALA A 31 -5.42 -1.81 -21.95
C ALA A 31 -6.49 -0.83 -22.47
N ILE A 32 -6.36 0.43 -22.08
CA ILE A 32 -7.12 1.53 -22.65
C ILE A 32 -6.58 1.79 -24.05
N GLN A 33 -7.42 1.64 -25.06
CA GLN A 33 -7.02 1.82 -26.46
C GLN A 33 -7.23 3.25 -26.93
N GLU A 34 -8.37 3.83 -26.57
CA GLU A 34 -8.77 5.11 -27.13
C GLU A 34 -9.72 5.88 -26.20
N LEU A 35 -9.56 7.21 -26.18
CA LEU A 35 -10.49 8.16 -25.58
C LEU A 35 -10.96 9.12 -26.68
N SER A 36 -12.28 9.40 -26.75
CA SER A 36 -12.83 10.28 -27.77
C SER A 36 -14.03 11.06 -27.24
N ALA A 37 -14.16 12.31 -27.67
CA ALA A 37 -15.36 13.11 -27.46
C ALA A 37 -16.48 12.77 -28.48
N THR A 38 -16.16 12.01 -29.53
CA THR A 38 -17.13 11.52 -30.51
C THR A 38 -17.36 10.01 -30.35
N PRO A 39 -18.51 9.49 -30.78
CA PRO A 39 -18.81 8.08 -30.67
C PRO A 39 -17.72 7.19 -31.26
N LEU A 40 -17.29 6.18 -30.48
CA LEU A 40 -16.37 5.15 -30.91
C LEU A 40 -17.15 3.91 -31.36
N THR A 41 -16.64 3.24 -32.37
CA THR A 41 -17.13 1.93 -32.79
C THR A 41 -16.37 0.80 -32.10
N ALA A 42 -17.05 -0.27 -31.78
CA ALA A 42 -16.48 -1.51 -31.26
C ALA A 42 -17.12 -2.70 -31.98
N PRO A 43 -16.52 -3.91 -31.94
CA PRO A 43 -17.14 -5.12 -32.41
C PRO A 43 -18.56 -5.32 -31.86
N ASP A 44 -19.46 -5.95 -32.64
CA ASP A 44 -20.90 -6.06 -32.31
C ASP A 44 -21.19 -6.77 -30.99
N ASP A 45 -20.27 -7.61 -30.50
CA ASP A 45 -20.36 -8.35 -29.24
C ASP A 45 -19.73 -7.61 -28.04
N THR A 46 -19.21 -6.41 -28.24
CA THR A 46 -18.56 -5.64 -27.18
C THR A 46 -19.58 -5.10 -26.17
N PRO A 47 -19.46 -5.44 -24.86
CA PRO A 47 -20.33 -4.85 -23.86
C PRO A 47 -20.16 -3.33 -23.81
N VAL A 48 -21.29 -2.61 -23.89
CA VAL A 48 -21.32 -1.14 -23.81
C VAL A 48 -21.89 -0.72 -22.47
N ILE A 49 -21.10 0.05 -21.71
CA ILE A 49 -21.47 0.57 -20.41
C ILE A 49 -21.80 2.07 -20.56
N ASP A 50 -23.06 2.43 -20.33
CA ASP A 50 -23.47 3.82 -20.28
C ASP A 50 -23.15 4.42 -18.90
N CYS A 51 -22.23 5.37 -18.87
CA CYS A 51 -21.82 6.01 -17.63
C CYS A 51 -22.89 6.98 -17.08
N ALA A 52 -23.82 7.48 -17.92
CA ALA A 52 -25.00 8.25 -17.52
C ALA A 52 -24.73 9.30 -16.41
N GLY A 53 -23.71 10.13 -16.60
CA GLY A 53 -23.31 11.17 -15.64
C GLY A 53 -22.47 10.71 -14.46
N GLY A 54 -22.14 9.42 -14.35
CA GLY A 54 -21.15 8.91 -13.39
C GLY A 54 -19.73 9.26 -13.81
N THR A 55 -18.83 9.28 -12.85
CA THR A 55 -17.41 9.57 -13.08
C THR A 55 -16.63 8.29 -13.35
N LEU A 56 -16.04 8.17 -14.54
CA LEU A 56 -15.06 7.15 -14.88
C LEU A 56 -13.68 7.63 -14.42
N MET A 57 -13.02 6.86 -13.57
CA MET A 57 -11.72 7.19 -13.00
C MET A 57 -10.78 5.99 -12.98
N PRO A 58 -9.45 6.20 -12.80
CA PRO A 58 -8.53 5.09 -12.61
C PRO A 58 -8.89 4.25 -11.38
N GLY A 59 -8.55 2.96 -11.41
CA GLY A 59 -8.60 2.11 -10.24
C GLY A 59 -7.73 2.64 -9.11
N LEU A 60 -8.20 2.45 -7.86
CA LEU A 60 -7.50 2.90 -6.66
C LEU A 60 -6.28 2.03 -6.37
N ILE A 61 -5.28 2.65 -5.73
CA ILE A 61 -4.02 2.02 -5.30
C ILE A 61 -3.87 2.18 -3.79
N ASP A 62 -3.74 1.06 -3.06
CA ASP A 62 -3.34 1.05 -1.65
C ASP A 62 -1.86 0.67 -1.55
N CYS A 63 -1.01 1.62 -1.16
CA CYS A 63 0.44 1.47 -1.16
C CYS A 63 0.99 0.80 0.10
N HIS A 64 0.14 0.44 1.07
CA HIS A 64 0.59 -0.17 2.32
C HIS A 64 -0.45 -1.14 2.87
N VAL A 65 -0.29 -2.40 2.54
CA VAL A 65 -1.09 -3.49 3.10
C VAL A 65 -0.18 -4.60 3.62
N HIS A 66 -0.76 -5.47 4.44
CA HIS A 66 -0.17 -6.71 4.95
C HIS A 66 -1.18 -7.84 4.80
N ALA A 67 -1.24 -8.46 3.61
CA ALA A 67 -2.29 -9.44 3.30
C ALA A 67 -2.30 -10.65 4.25
N PHE A 68 -1.12 -11.09 4.70
CA PHE A 68 -0.96 -12.21 5.63
C PHE A 68 -1.10 -11.83 7.11
N ALA A 69 -1.32 -10.55 7.44
CA ALA A 69 -1.54 -10.10 8.82
C ALA A 69 -2.94 -10.46 9.30
N SER A 70 -3.15 -11.72 9.66
CA SER A 70 -4.45 -12.28 10.03
C SER A 70 -4.91 -11.95 11.45
N ASP A 71 -4.10 -11.26 12.24
CA ASP A 71 -4.41 -10.79 13.59
C ASP A 71 -3.74 -9.43 13.85
N VAL A 72 -4.33 -8.60 14.72
CA VAL A 72 -3.72 -7.33 15.15
C VAL A 72 -2.51 -7.55 16.08
N ALA A 73 -2.46 -8.66 16.79
CA ALA A 73 -1.31 -9.08 17.58
C ALA A 73 -0.34 -9.89 16.71
N VAL A 74 0.51 -9.17 15.97
CA VAL A 74 1.39 -9.72 14.92
C VAL A 74 2.23 -10.91 15.41
N ALA A 75 2.71 -10.89 16.65
CA ALA A 75 3.48 -11.99 17.24
C ALA A 75 2.73 -13.34 17.30
N LYS A 76 1.39 -13.34 17.27
CA LYS A 76 0.59 -14.59 17.26
C LYS A 76 0.55 -15.26 15.89
N ILE A 77 0.83 -14.50 14.82
CA ILE A 77 0.59 -14.96 13.45
C ILE A 77 1.53 -16.10 13.06
N ASP A 78 2.75 -16.13 13.59
CA ASP A 78 3.68 -17.24 13.34
C ASP A 78 3.18 -18.60 13.87
N GLY A 79 2.36 -18.58 14.92
CA GLY A 79 1.69 -19.77 15.44
C GLY A 79 0.48 -20.23 14.62
N MET A 80 0.02 -19.43 13.65
CA MET A 80 -1.13 -19.79 12.81
C MET A 80 -0.68 -20.58 11.59
N GLY A 81 -1.48 -21.58 11.20
CA GLY A 81 -1.20 -22.38 10.00
C GLY A 81 -1.19 -21.52 8.71
N GLU A 82 -0.29 -21.83 7.79
CA GLU A 82 -0.14 -21.11 6.52
C GLU A 82 -1.46 -21.06 5.71
N ALA A 83 -2.21 -22.17 5.68
CA ALA A 83 -3.50 -22.23 5.00
C ALA A 83 -4.51 -21.20 5.56
N TYR A 84 -4.53 -20.99 6.88
CA TYR A 84 -5.39 -19.99 7.51
C TYR A 84 -4.99 -18.57 7.11
N ARG A 85 -3.70 -18.27 7.17
CA ARG A 85 -3.15 -16.95 6.78
C ARG A 85 -3.39 -16.66 5.30
N THR A 86 -3.25 -17.68 4.43
CA THR A 86 -3.54 -17.54 3.00
C THR A 86 -5.02 -17.30 2.74
N ALA A 87 -5.92 -18.02 3.43
CA ALA A 87 -7.36 -17.79 3.32
C ALA A 87 -7.74 -16.36 3.76
N HIS A 88 -7.11 -15.84 4.83
CA HIS A 88 -7.26 -14.46 5.25
C HIS A 88 -6.79 -13.49 4.18
N ALA A 89 -5.59 -13.71 3.60
CA ALA A 89 -5.02 -12.86 2.55
C ALA A 89 -5.94 -12.77 1.32
N VAL A 90 -6.47 -13.91 0.86
CA VAL A 90 -7.42 -13.97 -0.26
C VAL A 90 -8.68 -13.18 0.06
N ARG A 91 -9.23 -13.32 1.26
CA ARG A 91 -10.43 -12.59 1.69
C ARG A 91 -10.19 -11.08 1.76
N MET A 92 -9.06 -10.65 2.33
CA MET A 92 -8.67 -9.25 2.40
C MET A 92 -8.52 -8.64 1.01
N LEU A 93 -7.81 -9.32 0.10
CA LEU A 93 -7.59 -8.84 -1.27
C LEU A 93 -8.90 -8.79 -2.08
N GLY A 94 -9.79 -9.76 -1.88
CA GLY A 94 -11.13 -9.73 -2.48
C GLY A 94 -11.95 -8.54 -1.99
N HIS A 95 -11.87 -8.21 -0.68
CA HIS A 95 -12.49 -7.01 -0.13
C HIS A 95 -11.89 -5.73 -0.75
N ALA A 96 -10.56 -5.62 -0.81
CA ALA A 96 -9.90 -4.48 -1.43
C ALA A 96 -10.38 -4.25 -2.86
N LEU A 97 -10.43 -5.30 -3.68
CA LEU A 97 -10.94 -5.19 -5.06
C LEU A 97 -12.42 -4.76 -5.09
N SER A 98 -13.26 -5.27 -4.19
CA SER A 98 -14.67 -4.88 -4.10
C SER A 98 -14.87 -3.41 -3.72
N CYS A 99 -13.89 -2.82 -3.02
CA CYS A 99 -13.83 -1.41 -2.67
C CYS A 99 -13.23 -0.51 -3.78
N GLY A 100 -12.80 -1.11 -4.90
CA GLY A 100 -12.24 -0.39 -6.03
C GLY A 100 -10.70 -0.27 -6.02
N PHE A 101 -10.02 -0.89 -5.06
CA PHE A 101 -8.56 -0.98 -5.09
C PHE A 101 -8.15 -2.05 -6.10
N THR A 102 -7.80 -1.62 -7.31
CA THR A 102 -7.35 -2.50 -8.39
C THR A 102 -5.88 -2.87 -8.29
N THR A 103 -5.14 -2.15 -7.44
CA THR A 103 -3.72 -2.39 -7.16
C THR A 103 -3.45 -2.23 -5.66
N VAL A 104 -2.61 -3.13 -5.10
CA VAL A 104 -2.10 -3.02 -3.74
C VAL A 104 -0.60 -3.30 -3.70
N ARG A 105 0.09 -2.63 -2.74
CA ARG A 105 1.48 -2.92 -2.40
C ARG A 105 1.55 -3.50 -0.99
N ASP A 106 1.86 -4.79 -0.89
CA ASP A 106 2.11 -5.50 0.36
C ASP A 106 3.56 -5.27 0.80
N VAL A 107 3.74 -4.56 1.89
CA VAL A 107 5.06 -4.15 2.39
C VAL A 107 5.55 -4.99 3.56
N GLY A 108 5.09 -6.23 3.65
CA GLY A 108 5.61 -7.21 4.62
C GLY A 108 4.81 -8.50 4.70
N GLY A 109 5.49 -9.61 4.48
CA GLY A 109 4.92 -10.95 4.51
C GLY A 109 4.36 -11.46 3.18
N GLY A 110 4.20 -10.57 2.18
CA GLY A 110 3.78 -10.95 0.84
C GLY A 110 4.76 -11.90 0.15
N ASN A 111 4.27 -12.76 -0.74
CA ASN A 111 5.11 -13.77 -1.38
C ASN A 111 4.71 -14.06 -2.83
N HIS A 112 5.63 -14.71 -3.55
CA HIS A 112 5.45 -15.09 -4.95
C HIS A 112 4.27 -16.05 -5.16
N SER A 113 3.94 -16.92 -4.21
CA SER A 113 2.87 -17.89 -4.37
C SER A 113 1.50 -17.21 -4.45
N LEU A 114 1.25 -16.22 -3.59
CA LEU A 114 0.02 -15.43 -3.64
C LEU A 114 -0.04 -14.55 -4.90
N TRP A 115 1.08 -13.90 -5.26
CA TRP A 115 1.18 -13.14 -6.51
C TRP A 115 0.83 -14.00 -7.71
N ARG A 116 1.39 -15.21 -7.79
CA ARG A 116 1.13 -16.15 -8.88
C ARG A 116 -0.33 -16.62 -8.89
N ALA A 117 -0.90 -16.95 -7.73
CA ALA A 117 -2.30 -17.38 -7.64
C ALA A 117 -3.28 -16.30 -8.17
N LEU A 118 -2.98 -15.02 -7.92
CA LEU A 118 -3.73 -13.88 -8.46
C LEU A 118 -3.49 -13.70 -9.97
N ALA A 119 -2.25 -13.88 -10.44
CA ALA A 119 -1.90 -13.77 -11.85
C ALA A 119 -2.50 -14.91 -12.69
N ASP A 120 -2.50 -16.14 -12.17
CA ASP A 120 -3.09 -17.31 -12.80
C ASP A 120 -4.64 -17.32 -12.71
N GLY A 121 -5.26 -16.35 -12.02
CA GLY A 121 -6.72 -16.25 -11.85
C GLY A 121 -7.32 -17.31 -10.91
N LEU A 122 -6.50 -18.01 -10.10
CA LEU A 122 -6.98 -18.98 -9.12
C LEU A 122 -7.80 -18.31 -8.01
N VAL A 123 -7.49 -17.05 -7.71
CA VAL A 123 -8.23 -16.23 -6.78
C VAL A 123 -8.43 -14.84 -7.36
N GLN A 124 -9.55 -14.20 -7.04
CA GLN A 124 -9.82 -12.82 -7.45
C GLN A 124 -9.21 -11.84 -6.45
N GLY A 125 -8.58 -10.79 -6.97
CA GLY A 125 -8.00 -9.72 -6.16
C GLY A 125 -7.37 -8.63 -7.04
N PRO A 126 -6.79 -7.60 -6.42
CA PRO A 126 -6.09 -6.53 -7.12
C PRO A 126 -4.78 -7.03 -7.78
N ARG A 127 -4.15 -6.19 -8.58
CA ARG A 127 -2.73 -6.35 -8.94
C ARG A 127 -1.93 -6.31 -7.65
N TYR A 128 -1.12 -7.34 -7.42
CA TYR A 128 -0.45 -7.53 -6.15
C TYR A 128 1.06 -7.31 -6.29
N PHE A 129 1.55 -6.25 -5.69
CA PHE A 129 2.98 -5.95 -5.57
C PHE A 129 3.40 -6.24 -4.13
N TYR A 130 4.57 -6.83 -3.93
CA TYR A 130 5.00 -7.23 -2.59
C TYR A 130 6.50 -6.96 -2.37
N SER A 131 6.86 -6.78 -1.09
CA SER A 131 8.25 -6.61 -0.65
C SER A 131 8.93 -7.90 -0.20
N GLY A 132 8.16 -8.98 -0.06
CA GLY A 132 8.66 -10.16 0.64
C GLY A 132 8.73 -9.92 2.15
N LYS A 133 9.73 -10.49 2.81
CA LYS A 133 10.00 -10.25 4.22
C LYS A 133 10.62 -8.88 4.45
N ILE A 134 10.21 -8.25 5.53
CA ILE A 134 10.77 -6.98 6.00
C ILE A 134 12.18 -7.24 6.53
N LEU A 135 13.15 -6.41 6.17
CA LEU A 135 14.47 -6.45 6.78
C LEU A 135 14.44 -5.66 8.10
N SER A 136 14.85 -6.29 9.19
CA SER A 136 14.95 -5.67 10.52
C SER A 136 16.25 -6.07 11.20
N MET A 137 16.73 -5.21 12.08
CA MET A 137 17.89 -5.52 12.93
C MET A 137 17.46 -6.28 14.19
N THR A 138 18.39 -6.90 14.89
CA THR A 138 18.16 -7.48 16.21
C THR A 138 17.59 -6.43 17.18
N GLY A 139 16.48 -6.76 17.83
CA GLY A 139 15.74 -5.84 18.71
C GLY A 139 15.06 -4.69 17.95
N GLY A 140 14.93 -4.77 16.63
CA GLY A 140 14.23 -3.81 15.79
C GLY A 140 12.74 -4.15 15.63
N HIS A 141 12.01 -3.31 14.88
CA HIS A 141 10.55 -3.38 14.78
C HIS A 141 10.01 -4.67 14.13
N GLY A 142 10.81 -5.40 13.37
CA GLY A 142 10.46 -6.73 12.85
C GLY A 142 10.91 -7.90 13.74
N ASP A 143 11.54 -7.64 14.87
CA ASP A 143 11.93 -8.64 15.86
C ASP A 143 10.86 -8.75 16.95
N PHE A 144 9.92 -9.68 16.76
CA PHE A 144 8.78 -9.86 17.67
C PHE A 144 9.09 -10.69 18.91
N ARG A 145 10.37 -11.10 19.12
CA ARG A 145 10.78 -11.86 20.31
C ARG A 145 10.64 -11.02 21.56
N LEU A 146 10.15 -11.63 22.64
CA LEU A 146 10.11 -11.03 23.96
C LEU A 146 11.54 -10.91 24.54
N GLN A 147 11.75 -10.03 25.51
CA GLN A 147 13.04 -9.83 26.16
C GLN A 147 13.64 -11.11 26.78
N GLU A 148 12.78 -12.05 27.19
CA GLU A 148 13.18 -13.32 27.80
C GLU A 148 13.53 -14.40 26.75
N GLU A 149 13.14 -14.19 25.48
CA GLU A 149 13.37 -15.15 24.42
C GLU A 149 14.78 -15.00 23.83
N ARG A 150 15.58 -16.03 24.00
CA ARG A 150 16.92 -16.09 23.40
C ARG A 150 16.87 -16.71 22.00
N PRO A 151 17.75 -16.28 21.08
CA PRO A 151 17.90 -16.95 19.80
C PRO A 151 18.21 -18.44 20.02
N ARG A 152 17.47 -19.31 19.37
CA ARG A 152 17.79 -20.74 19.35
C ARG A 152 18.90 -20.98 18.33
N TYR A 153 20.15 -20.71 18.72
CA TYR A 153 21.33 -20.94 17.87
C TYR A 153 21.65 -22.41 17.63
N GLU A 154 21.01 -23.30 18.35
CA GLU A 154 21.28 -24.74 18.31
C GLU A 154 20.01 -25.55 18.05
N SER A 155 19.58 -25.63 16.81
CA SER A 155 18.88 -26.87 16.41
C SER A 155 19.92 -27.84 15.85
N VAL A 156 20.20 -28.86 16.63
CA VAL A 156 21.18 -29.92 16.34
C VAL A 156 20.91 -30.68 15.02
N CYS A 157 19.74 -30.48 14.41
CA CYS A 157 19.36 -31.24 13.20
C CYS A 157 19.31 -30.42 11.90
N GLY A 158 19.60 -29.13 11.93
CA GLY A 158 19.51 -28.29 10.70
C GLY A 158 18.11 -28.20 10.05
N CYS A 159 17.09 -28.81 10.66
CA CYS A 159 15.73 -28.91 10.11
C CYS A 159 14.83 -27.74 10.49
N ALA A 160 15.25 -26.89 11.43
CA ALA A 160 14.52 -25.67 11.77
C ALA A 160 14.92 -24.56 10.79
N GLY A 161 13.93 -23.88 10.21
CA GLY A 161 14.16 -22.65 9.44
C GLY A 161 14.97 -21.64 10.25
N SER A 162 15.51 -20.63 9.59
CA SER A 162 16.37 -19.64 10.24
C SER A 162 15.74 -19.14 11.55
N PRO A 163 16.41 -19.27 12.70
CA PRO A 163 15.88 -18.80 13.99
C PRO A 163 15.68 -17.26 14.02
N LEU A 164 16.18 -16.57 13.02
CA LEU A 164 16.12 -15.12 12.83
C LEU A 164 15.10 -14.69 11.77
N ALA A 165 14.16 -15.54 11.40
CA ALA A 165 13.09 -15.18 10.48
C ALA A 165 11.72 -15.59 11.04
N ASN A 166 10.73 -14.71 10.82
CA ASN A 166 9.32 -14.96 11.10
C ASN A 166 8.50 -14.82 9.82
N THR A 167 7.18 -14.82 9.91
CA THR A 167 6.29 -14.64 8.74
C THR A 167 6.56 -13.32 8.02
N PHE A 168 6.80 -12.24 8.74
CA PHE A 168 6.88 -10.89 8.21
C PHE A 168 8.28 -10.37 8.00
N ALA A 169 9.27 -10.85 8.80
CA ALA A 169 10.58 -10.25 8.82
C ALA A 169 11.72 -11.27 8.80
N VAL A 170 12.87 -10.81 8.34
CA VAL A 170 14.17 -11.44 8.49
C VAL A 170 15.08 -10.49 9.27
N ILE A 171 15.77 -11.01 10.29
CA ILE A 171 16.73 -10.27 11.08
C ILE A 171 18.08 -10.33 10.39
N ALA A 172 18.59 -9.15 10.01
CA ALA A 172 19.84 -9.00 9.27
C ALA A 172 20.66 -7.87 9.89
N ASP A 173 21.75 -8.21 10.57
CA ASP A 173 22.66 -7.27 11.20
C ASP A 173 23.97 -7.22 10.41
N GLY A 174 24.43 -6.00 10.10
CA GLY A 174 25.64 -5.75 9.34
C GLY A 174 25.40 -5.78 7.83
N VAL A 175 26.29 -5.10 7.11
CA VAL A 175 26.19 -4.87 5.65
C VAL A 175 26.03 -6.18 4.86
N ASP A 176 26.84 -7.21 5.17
CA ASP A 176 26.82 -8.47 4.41
C ASP A 176 25.50 -9.24 4.60
N ALA A 177 24.92 -9.20 5.81
CA ALA A 177 23.63 -9.83 6.09
C ALA A 177 22.50 -9.08 5.39
N CYS A 178 22.53 -7.74 5.41
CA CYS A 178 21.57 -6.88 4.70
C CYS A 178 21.60 -7.12 3.20
N ILE A 179 22.78 -7.16 2.58
CA ILE A 179 22.95 -7.47 1.15
C ILE A 179 22.36 -8.84 0.82
N ARG A 180 22.67 -9.86 1.62
CA ARG A 180 22.18 -11.22 1.38
C ARG A 180 20.66 -11.31 1.49
N ALA A 181 20.08 -10.71 2.52
CA ALA A 181 18.62 -10.67 2.71
C ALA A 181 17.93 -9.90 1.56
N THR A 182 18.46 -8.74 1.17
CA THR A 182 17.94 -7.96 0.04
C THR A 182 17.94 -8.76 -1.26
N ARG A 183 19.06 -9.40 -1.58
CA ARG A 183 19.20 -10.24 -2.78
C ARG A 183 18.24 -11.40 -2.77
N GLU A 184 18.00 -12.02 -1.61
CA GLU A 184 17.10 -13.16 -1.47
C GLU A 184 15.63 -12.75 -1.72
N GLU A 185 15.15 -11.66 -1.13
CA GLU A 185 13.79 -11.19 -1.38
C GLU A 185 13.60 -10.78 -2.85
N LEU A 186 14.58 -10.06 -3.45
CA LEU A 186 14.55 -9.72 -4.87
C LEU A 186 14.62 -10.95 -5.78
N ARG A 187 15.37 -12.01 -5.40
CA ARG A 187 15.41 -13.30 -6.11
C ARG A 187 14.05 -13.99 -6.08
N GLN A 188 13.31 -13.86 -4.97
CA GLN A 188 11.96 -14.40 -4.81
C GLN A 188 10.90 -13.56 -5.52
N GLY A 189 11.29 -12.50 -6.24
CA GLY A 189 10.40 -11.69 -7.07
C GLY A 189 9.80 -10.49 -6.34
N ALA A 190 10.35 -10.06 -5.21
CA ALA A 190 9.93 -8.84 -4.54
C ALA A 190 10.06 -7.63 -5.48
N HIS A 191 9.05 -6.76 -5.49
CA HIS A 191 8.98 -5.56 -6.33
C HIS A 191 9.66 -4.35 -5.70
N CYS A 192 9.81 -4.38 -4.37
CA CYS A 192 10.53 -3.39 -3.56
C CYS A 192 11.06 -4.10 -2.32
N ILE A 193 11.92 -3.43 -1.56
CA ILE A 193 12.39 -3.93 -0.26
C ILE A 193 11.82 -3.04 0.84
N LYS A 194 11.29 -3.67 1.90
CA LYS A 194 10.87 -2.97 3.12
C LYS A 194 11.90 -3.15 4.21
N ILE A 195 12.27 -2.03 4.84
CA ILE A 195 13.14 -2.01 6.03
C ILE A 195 12.42 -1.38 7.21
N MET A 196 12.89 -1.65 8.41
CA MET A 196 12.53 -0.93 9.62
C MET A 196 13.57 0.16 9.88
N GLY A 197 13.17 1.44 9.69
CA GLY A 197 14.04 2.61 9.89
C GLY A 197 13.93 3.20 11.30
N SER A 198 12.84 2.88 12.02
CA SER A 198 12.68 3.23 13.44
C SER A 198 11.95 2.14 14.21
N GLY A 199 11.89 2.32 15.52
CA GLY A 199 10.95 1.60 16.37
C GLY A 199 9.50 1.93 16.01
N GLY A 200 8.58 1.07 16.41
CA GLY A 200 7.16 1.18 16.07
C GLY A 200 6.22 0.65 17.14
N VAL A 201 4.95 0.55 16.77
CA VAL A 201 3.87 0.28 17.71
C VAL A 201 3.70 -1.24 17.98
N ALA A 202 3.85 -2.09 16.97
CA ALA A 202 3.47 -3.50 17.05
C ALA A 202 4.45 -4.41 17.79
N SER A 203 5.72 -4.05 17.86
CA SER A 203 6.80 -4.84 18.48
C SER A 203 6.95 -4.58 19.98
N PRO A 204 7.43 -5.57 20.76
CA PRO A 204 7.47 -5.45 22.21
C PRO A 204 8.65 -4.67 22.79
N THR A 205 9.81 -4.64 22.09
CA THR A 205 11.09 -4.26 22.70
C THR A 205 11.70 -2.97 22.19
N ASP A 206 11.26 -2.44 21.06
CA ASP A 206 11.79 -1.24 20.43
C ASP A 206 10.95 0.01 20.76
N PRO A 207 11.51 1.05 21.34
CA PRO A 207 10.81 2.32 21.55
C PRO A 207 10.67 3.09 20.21
N ILE A 208 9.57 3.84 20.05
CA ILE A 208 9.24 4.54 18.79
C ILE A 208 10.35 5.49 18.34
N TRP A 209 11.03 6.16 19.27
CA TRP A 209 12.12 7.10 18.99
C TRP A 209 13.41 6.45 18.49
N MET A 210 13.56 5.14 18.61
CA MET A 210 14.79 4.42 18.28
C MET A 210 15.01 4.41 16.76
N ASN A 211 16.09 5.03 16.29
CA ASN A 211 16.54 4.87 14.91
C ASN A 211 17.11 3.47 14.71
N GLN A 212 16.73 2.82 13.64
CA GLN A 212 17.17 1.46 13.32
C GLN A 212 18.02 1.43 12.06
N TYR A 213 18.89 0.43 11.97
CA TYR A 213 19.94 0.31 10.98
C TYR A 213 20.92 1.49 10.98
N ARG A 214 22.14 1.22 10.60
CA ARG A 214 23.19 2.22 10.38
C ARG A 214 23.12 2.74 8.95
N GLU A 215 23.82 3.80 8.66
CA GLU A 215 23.90 4.39 7.33
C GLU A 215 24.44 3.42 6.30
N ASP A 216 25.53 2.73 6.63
CA ASP A 216 26.19 1.75 5.75
C ASP A 216 25.26 0.58 5.38
N GLU A 217 24.43 0.12 6.32
CA GLU A 217 23.44 -0.93 6.09
C GLU A 217 22.31 -0.45 5.16
N ILE A 218 21.72 0.73 5.45
CA ILE A 218 20.64 1.29 4.61
C ILE A 218 21.15 1.56 3.20
N ARG A 219 22.32 2.17 3.05
CA ARG A 219 22.91 2.44 1.73
C ARG A 219 23.22 1.18 0.96
N ALA A 220 23.67 0.11 1.62
CA ALA A 220 23.91 -1.19 0.98
C ALA A 220 22.60 -1.77 0.43
N ILE A 221 21.51 -1.73 1.21
CA ILE A 221 20.18 -2.19 0.76
C ILE A 221 19.68 -1.35 -0.43
N VAL A 222 19.83 -0.02 -0.35
CA VAL A 222 19.42 0.90 -1.42
C VAL A 222 20.18 0.62 -2.71
N ASN A 223 21.48 0.41 -2.64
CA ASN A 223 22.32 0.11 -3.79
C ASN A 223 21.92 -1.22 -4.47
N GLU A 224 21.66 -2.28 -3.68
CA GLU A 224 21.19 -3.56 -4.22
C GLU A 224 19.83 -3.44 -4.93
N CYS A 225 18.94 -2.60 -4.41
CA CYS A 225 17.64 -2.32 -5.06
C CYS A 225 17.83 -1.56 -6.38
N ALA A 226 18.73 -0.56 -6.40
CA ALA A 226 19.01 0.24 -7.60
C ALA A 226 19.53 -0.62 -8.77
N GLU A 227 20.43 -1.57 -8.49
CA GLU A 227 20.96 -2.52 -9.49
C GLU A 227 19.86 -3.41 -10.11
N ARG A 228 18.73 -3.57 -9.41
CA ARG A 228 17.55 -4.31 -9.86
C ARG A 228 16.40 -3.42 -10.35
N ARG A 229 16.63 -2.11 -10.52
CA ARG A 229 15.60 -1.11 -10.88
C ARG A 229 14.41 -1.15 -9.94
N SER A 230 14.68 -1.41 -8.67
CA SER A 230 13.74 -1.47 -7.57
C SER A 230 14.03 -0.33 -6.57
N TYR A 231 13.30 -0.28 -5.48
CA TYR A 231 13.43 0.77 -4.48
C TYR A 231 13.24 0.24 -3.05
N VAL A 232 13.64 1.06 -2.08
CA VAL A 232 13.47 0.78 -0.65
C VAL A 232 12.33 1.60 -0.08
N SER A 233 11.51 0.95 0.73
CA SER A 233 10.46 1.50 1.58
C SER A 233 10.87 1.33 3.05
N ALA A 234 10.70 2.36 3.89
CA ALA A 234 11.13 2.33 5.28
C ALA A 234 10.00 2.69 6.25
N HIS A 235 9.76 1.83 7.25
CA HIS A 235 8.94 2.19 8.40
C HIS A 235 9.66 3.25 9.23
N CYS A 236 9.06 4.41 9.44
CA CYS A 236 9.60 5.49 10.29
C CYS A 236 8.46 6.26 10.95
N HIS A 237 8.55 6.46 12.28
CA HIS A 237 7.66 7.39 12.97
C HIS A 237 8.33 8.75 13.25
N PRO A 238 9.53 8.81 13.91
CA PRO A 238 10.12 10.09 14.30
C PRO A 238 10.79 10.81 13.13
N ALA A 239 10.78 12.13 13.17
CA ALA A 239 11.42 13.01 12.18
C ALA A 239 12.89 12.63 11.91
N SER A 240 13.63 12.25 12.96
CA SER A 240 15.04 11.82 12.82
C SER A 240 15.21 10.59 11.94
N ALA A 241 14.34 9.59 12.07
CA ALA A 241 14.39 8.39 11.24
C ALA A 241 13.96 8.69 9.80
N VAL A 242 12.90 9.48 9.61
CA VAL A 242 12.45 9.93 8.30
C VAL A 242 13.59 10.61 7.56
N ARG A 243 14.23 11.60 8.20
CA ARG A 243 15.34 12.36 7.61
C ARG A 243 16.51 11.47 7.22
N ARG A 244 16.94 10.57 8.12
CA ARG A 244 18.03 9.62 7.84
C ARG A 244 17.71 8.71 6.67
N CYS A 245 16.56 8.06 6.68
CA CYS A 245 16.18 7.12 5.63
C CYS A 245 16.14 7.81 4.26
N VAL A 246 15.54 8.99 4.16
CA VAL A 246 15.49 9.77 2.91
C VAL A 246 16.89 10.21 2.46
N ASP A 247 17.74 10.66 3.39
CA ASP A 247 19.12 11.07 3.07
C ASP A 247 19.98 9.91 2.58
N PHE A 248 19.68 8.70 3.05
CA PHE A 248 20.39 7.48 2.64
C PHE A 248 19.82 6.82 1.37
N GLY A 249 18.80 7.42 0.77
CA GLY A 249 18.28 7.01 -0.54
C GLY A 249 17.00 6.18 -0.52
N VAL A 250 16.32 6.10 0.63
CA VAL A 250 14.98 5.47 0.71
C VAL A 250 14.00 6.29 -0.11
N ARG A 251 13.23 5.62 -0.98
CA ARG A 251 12.25 6.27 -1.86
C ARG A 251 10.92 6.56 -1.15
N SER A 252 10.43 5.63 -0.34
CA SER A 252 9.11 5.69 0.29
C SER A 252 9.25 5.53 1.81
N VAL A 253 8.74 6.50 2.55
CA VAL A 253 8.63 6.43 4.01
C VAL A 253 7.19 6.04 4.37
N GLU A 254 7.07 5.03 5.19
CA GLU A 254 5.80 4.55 5.73
C GLU A 254 5.54 5.23 7.07
N HIS A 255 4.32 5.68 7.29
CA HIS A 255 3.82 6.42 8.45
C HIS A 255 4.32 7.87 8.53
N GLY A 256 5.54 8.13 8.96
CA GLY A 256 6.02 9.50 9.16
C GLY A 256 5.20 10.29 10.19
N THR A 257 4.55 9.61 11.14
CA THR A 257 3.50 10.17 12.01
C THR A 257 3.97 11.34 12.86
N LEU A 258 5.25 11.32 13.30
CA LEU A 258 5.87 12.33 14.15
C LEU A 258 6.79 13.28 13.37
N ILE A 259 6.45 13.53 12.11
CA ILE A 259 7.21 14.45 11.25
C ILE A 259 6.94 15.91 11.66
N ASP A 260 7.98 16.73 11.65
CA ASP A 260 7.91 18.18 11.82
C ASP A 260 7.98 18.91 10.48
N ASP A 261 7.70 20.23 10.49
CA ASP A 261 7.71 21.07 9.30
C ASP A 261 9.07 21.12 8.59
N GLU A 262 10.18 21.06 9.33
CA GLU A 262 11.53 21.08 8.76
C GLU A 262 11.80 19.78 8.00
N THR A 263 11.46 18.65 8.61
CA THR A 263 11.64 17.33 8.00
C THR A 263 10.69 17.13 6.83
N ALA A 264 9.45 17.63 6.92
CA ALA A 264 8.50 17.59 5.80
C ALA A 264 9.03 18.34 4.57
N ARG A 265 9.59 19.56 4.75
CA ARG A 265 10.27 20.31 3.68
C ARG A 265 11.46 19.54 3.11
N PHE A 266 12.29 18.97 3.98
CA PHE A 266 13.43 18.15 3.54
C PHE A 266 12.99 16.96 2.68
N VAL A 267 11.92 16.24 3.05
CA VAL A 267 11.37 15.14 2.26
C VAL A 267 10.87 15.61 0.89
N ALA A 268 10.15 16.75 0.87
CA ALA A 268 9.65 17.35 -0.36
C ALA A 268 10.80 17.75 -1.31
N ASP A 269 11.84 18.41 -0.79
CA ASP A 269 13.02 18.84 -1.56
C ASP A 269 13.81 17.66 -2.16
N ARG A 270 13.79 16.49 -1.50
CA ARG A 270 14.43 15.27 -2.00
C ARG A 270 13.52 14.45 -2.93
N GLY A 271 12.27 14.86 -3.12
CA GLY A 271 11.31 14.16 -3.98
C GLY A 271 10.93 12.77 -3.47
N ALA A 272 11.13 12.49 -2.19
CA ALA A 272 10.71 11.23 -1.57
C ALA A 272 9.20 11.23 -1.29
N TYR A 273 8.64 10.05 -1.06
CA TYR A 273 7.22 9.84 -0.84
C TYR A 273 6.93 9.48 0.62
N ILE A 274 5.74 9.83 1.11
CA ILE A 274 5.25 9.36 2.41
C ILE A 274 3.90 8.66 2.24
N VAL A 275 3.72 7.55 2.95
CA VAL A 275 2.47 6.78 3.05
C VAL A 275 1.98 6.83 4.50
N PRO A 276 1.12 7.76 4.89
CA PRO A 276 0.84 8.08 6.31
C PRO A 276 0.04 7.03 7.08
N THR A 277 -0.73 6.15 6.42
CA THR A 277 -1.48 5.03 7.03
C THR A 277 -2.34 5.43 8.23
N MET A 278 -3.19 6.44 8.06
CA MET A 278 -4.01 6.97 9.15
C MET A 278 -5.01 5.93 9.69
N SER A 279 -5.56 5.11 8.78
CA SER A 279 -6.62 4.15 9.12
C SER A 279 -6.22 3.17 10.22
N ILE A 280 -5.00 2.62 10.21
CA ILE A 280 -4.56 1.68 11.25
C ILE A 280 -4.46 2.37 12.62
N ILE A 281 -3.94 3.60 12.67
CA ILE A 281 -3.80 4.34 13.94
C ILE A 281 -5.17 4.53 14.58
N PHE A 282 -6.16 4.99 13.81
CA PHE A 282 -7.53 5.18 14.28
C PHE A 282 -8.21 3.86 14.65
N ALA A 283 -8.05 2.82 13.83
CA ALA A 283 -8.63 1.50 14.11
C ALA A 283 -8.07 0.89 15.40
N LEU A 284 -6.77 0.98 15.65
CA LEU A 284 -6.15 0.43 16.86
C LEU A 284 -6.51 1.22 18.11
N VAL A 285 -6.64 2.55 18.04
CA VAL A 285 -7.11 3.34 19.19
C VAL A 285 -8.55 2.98 19.56
N GLU A 286 -9.44 2.84 18.57
CA GLU A 286 -10.85 2.59 18.78
C GLU A 286 -11.18 1.12 19.10
N GLN A 287 -10.54 0.18 18.42
CA GLN A 287 -10.90 -1.24 18.43
C GLN A 287 -9.80 -2.15 18.97
N GLY A 288 -8.55 -1.68 19.07
CA GLY A 288 -7.39 -2.51 19.37
C GLY A 288 -7.56 -3.35 20.63
N ARG A 289 -8.01 -2.75 21.73
CA ARG A 289 -8.26 -3.47 22.99
C ARG A 289 -9.28 -4.62 22.84
N SER A 290 -10.36 -4.39 22.12
CA SER A 290 -11.40 -5.40 21.88
C SER A 290 -10.95 -6.52 20.96
N LEU A 291 -10.00 -6.24 20.08
CA LEU A 291 -9.37 -7.20 19.16
C LEU A 291 -8.17 -7.95 19.76
N GLY A 292 -7.80 -7.62 21.01
CA GLY A 292 -6.69 -8.29 21.70
C GLY A 292 -5.30 -7.73 21.35
N PHE A 293 -5.22 -6.46 20.91
CA PHE A 293 -3.97 -5.76 20.70
C PHE A 293 -3.21 -5.66 22.04
N PRO A 294 -1.88 -5.92 22.08
CA PRO A 294 -1.13 -5.94 23.33
C PRO A 294 -1.19 -4.60 24.08
N PRO A 295 -1.36 -4.60 25.42
CA PRO A 295 -1.49 -3.34 26.19
C PRO A 295 -0.30 -2.38 26.02
N GLN A 296 0.91 -2.90 25.90
CA GLN A 296 2.12 -2.09 25.64
C GLN A 296 2.05 -1.41 24.27
N SER A 297 1.62 -2.15 23.25
CA SER A 297 1.41 -1.63 21.90
C SER A 297 0.26 -0.63 21.86
N GLN A 298 -0.80 -0.84 22.66
CA GLN A 298 -1.91 0.11 22.80
C GLN A 298 -1.42 1.46 23.33
N ALA A 299 -0.56 1.48 24.35
CA ALA A 299 0.02 2.71 24.86
C ALA A 299 0.90 3.43 23.84
N LYS A 300 1.65 2.68 23.01
CA LYS A 300 2.46 3.25 21.93
C LYS A 300 1.58 3.90 20.84
N VAL A 301 0.49 3.26 20.39
CA VAL A 301 -0.38 3.85 19.37
C VAL A 301 -1.08 5.11 19.89
N GLU A 302 -1.52 5.10 21.14
CA GLU A 302 -2.12 6.28 21.80
C GLU A 302 -1.13 7.46 21.82
N SER A 303 0.17 7.20 22.02
CA SER A 303 1.22 8.25 22.07
C SER A 303 1.49 8.93 20.70
N VAL A 304 1.19 8.29 19.59
CA VAL A 304 1.37 8.85 18.24
C VAL A 304 0.08 9.40 17.65
N PHE A 305 -1.08 9.04 18.22
CA PHE A 305 -2.39 9.37 17.69
C PHE A 305 -2.64 10.88 17.59
N ASP A 306 -2.34 11.63 18.67
CA ASP A 306 -2.61 13.06 18.73
C ASP A 306 -1.80 13.86 17.69
N GLN A 307 -0.66 13.35 17.28
CA GLN A 307 0.23 14.01 16.32
C GLN A 307 -0.03 13.58 14.87
N ALA A 308 -0.81 12.52 14.64
CA ALA A 308 -1.00 11.96 13.31
C ALA A 308 -1.61 12.97 12.32
N ILE A 309 -2.65 13.71 12.72
CA ILE A 309 -3.28 14.74 11.87
C ILE A 309 -2.36 15.95 11.70
N THR A 310 -1.63 16.35 12.73
CA THR A 310 -0.66 17.46 12.65
C THR A 310 0.48 17.13 11.69
N GLY A 311 1.01 15.90 11.75
CA GLY A 311 2.03 15.42 10.80
C GLY A 311 1.52 15.40 9.37
N LEU A 312 0.28 14.95 9.17
CA LEU A 312 -0.35 14.95 7.85
C LEU A 312 -0.49 16.37 7.27
N ASP A 313 -0.86 17.35 8.11
CA ASP A 313 -0.95 18.76 7.71
C ASP A 313 0.43 19.36 7.41
N ALA A 314 1.47 19.02 8.17
CA ALA A 314 2.85 19.41 7.87
C ALA A 314 3.31 18.88 6.50
N MET A 315 3.00 17.61 6.16
CA MET A 315 3.30 17.04 4.85
C MET A 315 2.62 17.83 3.73
N ARG A 316 1.33 18.18 3.91
CA ARG A 316 0.58 18.96 2.93
C ARG A 316 1.18 20.35 2.73
N ARG A 317 1.43 21.09 3.80
CA ARG A 317 2.02 22.46 3.74
C ARG A 317 3.37 22.47 3.05
N ALA A 318 4.18 21.43 3.25
CA ALA A 318 5.50 21.29 2.64
C ALA A 318 5.45 20.80 1.17
N GLY A 319 4.31 20.37 0.67
CA GLY A 319 4.17 19.81 -0.68
C GLY A 319 4.78 18.42 -0.85
N VAL A 320 4.85 17.63 0.22
CA VAL A 320 5.31 16.24 0.16
C VAL A 320 4.43 15.42 -0.78
N LYS A 321 5.02 14.58 -1.60
CA LYS A 321 4.31 13.57 -2.38
C LYS A 321 3.76 12.49 -1.45
N VAL A 322 2.47 12.59 -1.11
CA VAL A 322 1.79 11.65 -0.23
C VAL A 322 1.05 10.60 -1.05
N CYS A 323 1.19 9.31 -0.69
CA CYS A 323 0.45 8.20 -1.29
C CYS A 323 -0.61 7.66 -0.35
N TYR A 324 -1.67 7.10 -0.91
CA TYR A 324 -2.70 6.38 -0.15
C TYR A 324 -2.14 5.07 0.37
N GLY A 325 -2.41 4.73 1.63
CA GLY A 325 -2.05 3.45 2.24
C GLY A 325 -2.70 3.31 3.61
N THR A 326 -3.05 2.10 4.00
CA THR A 326 -3.93 1.84 5.16
C THR A 326 -3.30 1.08 6.31
N ASP A 327 -2.39 0.14 6.05
CA ASP A 327 -1.67 -0.68 7.04
C ASP A 327 -2.60 -1.50 7.99
N LEU A 328 -3.79 -1.83 7.52
CA LEU A 328 -4.79 -2.51 8.34
C LEU A 328 -4.42 -3.98 8.59
N LEU A 329 -4.66 -4.45 9.83
CA LEU A 329 -4.29 -5.76 10.33
C LEU A 329 -5.53 -6.54 10.79
N GLY A 330 -5.49 -7.87 10.64
CA GLY A 330 -6.57 -8.74 11.08
C GLY A 330 -7.93 -8.30 10.52
N ARG A 331 -8.93 -8.20 11.38
CA ARG A 331 -10.29 -7.83 10.95
C ARG A 331 -10.45 -6.35 10.61
N THR A 332 -9.49 -5.49 10.94
CA THR A 332 -9.60 -4.05 10.64
C THR A 332 -9.50 -3.76 9.14
N TYR A 333 -9.14 -4.73 8.29
CA TYR A 333 -9.07 -4.52 6.84
C TYR A 333 -10.38 -3.99 6.24
N THR A 334 -11.52 -4.19 6.89
CA THR A 334 -12.82 -3.65 6.45
C THR A 334 -12.91 -2.11 6.54
N ASP A 335 -11.98 -1.48 7.26
CA ASP A 335 -11.90 -0.02 7.43
C ASP A 335 -11.05 0.65 6.31
N GLN A 336 -10.68 -0.09 5.26
CA GLN A 336 -9.79 0.39 4.18
C GLN A 336 -10.26 1.71 3.57
N CYS A 337 -11.53 1.85 3.27
CA CYS A 337 -12.09 3.07 2.68
C CYS A 337 -12.22 4.24 3.66
N ARG A 338 -12.07 4.01 4.97
CA ARG A 338 -12.07 5.05 5.98
C ARG A 338 -10.94 6.07 5.80
N GLU A 339 -9.84 5.64 5.22
CA GLU A 339 -8.68 6.51 4.91
C GLU A 339 -9.09 7.74 4.09
N PHE A 340 -10.06 7.64 3.18
CA PHE A 340 -10.60 8.79 2.44
C PHE A 340 -11.16 9.86 3.36
N THR A 341 -11.98 9.46 4.34
CA THR A 341 -12.58 10.39 5.32
C THR A 341 -11.52 10.99 6.26
N LEU A 342 -10.52 10.21 6.68
CA LEU A 342 -9.45 10.70 7.54
C LEU A 342 -8.60 11.76 6.83
N ARG A 343 -8.26 11.51 5.58
CA ARG A 343 -7.47 12.44 4.74
C ARG A 343 -8.23 13.71 4.41
N SER A 344 -9.55 13.67 4.24
CA SER A 344 -10.37 14.85 3.94
C SER A 344 -10.39 15.92 5.04
N ARG A 345 -9.86 15.58 6.23
CA ARG A 345 -9.61 16.56 7.30
C ARG A 345 -8.48 17.54 6.96
N VAL A 346 -7.62 17.18 6.01
CA VAL A 346 -6.41 17.93 5.65
C VAL A 346 -6.35 18.22 4.15
N PHE A 347 -6.63 17.25 3.31
CA PHE A 347 -6.48 17.33 1.84
C PHE A 347 -7.82 17.58 1.14
N THR A 348 -7.75 18.23 -0.02
CA THR A 348 -8.88 18.36 -0.94
C THR A 348 -9.20 17.02 -1.62
N PRO A 349 -10.41 16.81 -2.15
CA PRO A 349 -10.75 15.59 -2.89
C PRO A 349 -9.78 15.30 -4.05
N LEU A 350 -9.37 16.30 -4.81
CA LEU A 350 -8.40 16.13 -5.90
C LEU A 350 -7.04 15.63 -5.41
N GLU A 351 -6.52 16.22 -4.32
CA GLU A 351 -5.27 15.76 -3.72
C GLU A 351 -5.38 14.30 -3.28
N ILE A 352 -6.49 13.90 -2.65
CA ILE A 352 -6.72 12.52 -2.19
C ILE A 352 -6.83 11.54 -3.37
N LEU A 353 -7.54 11.93 -4.44
CA LEU A 353 -7.65 11.09 -5.63
C LEU A 353 -6.29 10.85 -6.28
N ARG A 354 -5.46 11.89 -6.40
CA ARG A 354 -4.08 11.76 -6.90
C ARG A 354 -3.23 10.85 -6.00
N GLN A 355 -3.37 10.96 -4.68
CA GLN A 355 -2.68 10.11 -3.71
C GLN A 355 -3.02 8.63 -3.87
N ALA A 356 -4.26 8.33 -4.25
CA ALA A 356 -4.75 6.97 -4.46
C ALA A 356 -4.66 6.49 -5.91
N THR A 357 -4.09 7.28 -6.83
CA THR A 357 -3.97 6.97 -8.26
C THR A 357 -2.59 7.34 -8.80
N SER A 358 -2.42 8.49 -9.44
CA SER A 358 -1.20 8.88 -10.17
C SER A 358 0.04 8.99 -9.29
N VAL A 359 -0.05 9.61 -8.10
CA VAL A 359 1.10 9.74 -7.19
C VAL A 359 1.53 8.38 -6.63
N ALA A 360 0.55 7.51 -6.31
CA ALA A 360 0.83 6.14 -5.90
C ALA A 360 1.53 5.33 -7.01
N ALA A 361 1.05 5.46 -8.25
CA ALA A 361 1.68 4.81 -9.42
C ALA A 361 3.12 5.30 -9.64
N GLU A 362 3.35 6.61 -9.56
CA GLU A 362 4.69 7.20 -9.67
C GLU A 362 5.64 6.67 -8.60
N MET A 363 5.18 6.60 -7.34
CA MET A 363 5.97 6.05 -6.24
C MET A 363 6.37 4.60 -6.50
N MET A 364 5.46 3.80 -7.06
CA MET A 364 5.67 2.38 -7.37
C MET A 364 6.49 2.15 -8.67
N LEU A 365 6.98 3.19 -9.34
CA LEU A 365 7.67 3.13 -10.65
C LEU A 365 6.77 2.60 -11.78
N LEU A 366 5.48 2.88 -11.70
CA LEU A 366 4.44 2.46 -12.67
C LEU A 366 3.72 3.65 -13.30
N ASP A 367 4.36 4.84 -13.28
CA ASP A 367 3.81 6.05 -13.88
C ASP A 367 3.41 5.83 -15.33
N GLY A 368 2.21 6.27 -15.65
CA GLY A 368 1.65 6.11 -16.98
C GLY A 368 1.21 4.69 -17.36
N GLN A 369 1.44 3.69 -16.51
CA GLN A 369 0.98 2.33 -16.71
C GLN A 369 -0.32 2.04 -15.94
N ILE A 370 -0.43 2.54 -14.71
CA ILE A 370 -1.62 2.44 -13.86
C ILE A 370 -1.93 3.80 -13.23
N GLY A 371 -3.06 3.93 -12.53
CA GLY A 371 -3.45 5.16 -11.84
C GLY A 371 -3.76 6.34 -12.78
N CYS A 372 -3.96 6.09 -14.06
CA CYS A 372 -4.31 7.10 -15.07
C CYS A 372 -5.24 6.53 -16.14
N ILE A 373 -6.03 7.42 -16.79
CA ILE A 373 -6.83 7.09 -17.96
C ILE A 373 -6.19 7.74 -19.18
N LYS A 374 -5.41 6.97 -19.94
CA LYS A 374 -4.82 7.39 -21.21
C LYS A 374 -4.57 6.18 -22.12
N PRO A 375 -4.46 6.37 -23.45
CA PRO A 375 -4.13 5.28 -24.35
C PRO A 375 -2.83 4.57 -23.96
N GLY A 376 -2.83 3.24 -23.97
CA GLY A 376 -1.71 2.38 -23.59
C GLY A 376 -1.62 2.06 -22.10
N ALA A 377 -2.35 2.76 -21.22
CA ALA A 377 -2.42 2.40 -19.80
C ALA A 377 -3.26 1.13 -19.59
N GLN A 378 -2.96 0.43 -18.49
CA GLN A 378 -3.77 -0.72 -18.05
C GLN A 378 -5.22 -0.29 -17.83
N ALA A 379 -6.15 -1.10 -18.26
CA ALA A 379 -7.57 -0.82 -18.08
C ALA A 379 -8.03 -1.24 -16.69
N ASP A 380 -7.55 -0.52 -15.68
CA ASP A 380 -8.00 -0.57 -14.31
C ASP A 380 -8.87 0.66 -14.06
N LEU A 381 -10.21 0.48 -14.08
CA LEU A 381 -11.17 1.57 -14.14
C LEU A 381 -12.28 1.40 -13.11
N LEU A 382 -12.78 2.52 -12.59
CA LEU A 382 -13.94 2.59 -11.72
C LEU A 382 -14.98 3.52 -12.32
N LEU A 383 -16.24 3.08 -12.35
CA LEU A 383 -17.38 3.96 -12.61
C LEU A 383 -18.05 4.30 -11.27
N VAL A 384 -17.86 5.52 -10.82
CA VAL A 384 -18.42 6.06 -9.57
C VAL A 384 -19.80 6.66 -9.85
N ASP A 385 -20.77 6.33 -8.98
CA ASP A 385 -22.09 6.94 -8.99
C ASP A 385 -22.04 8.34 -8.36
N GLY A 386 -21.69 9.32 -9.15
CA GLY A 386 -21.49 10.72 -8.72
C GLY A 386 -20.11 11.29 -9.07
N ASP A 387 -19.76 12.37 -8.38
CA ASP A 387 -18.53 13.14 -8.61
C ASP A 387 -17.60 13.10 -7.39
N PRO A 388 -16.57 12.25 -7.36
CA PRO A 388 -15.66 12.11 -6.23
C PRO A 388 -14.73 13.34 -6.06
N LEU A 389 -14.61 14.22 -7.05
CA LEU A 389 -13.92 15.52 -6.92
C LEU A 389 -14.71 16.52 -6.08
N LYS A 390 -16.04 16.34 -5.98
CA LYS A 390 -16.93 17.17 -5.14
C LYS A 390 -17.19 16.50 -3.79
N ASP A 391 -17.34 15.16 -3.79
CA ASP A 391 -17.64 14.37 -2.60
C ASP A 391 -16.76 13.11 -2.54
N ILE A 392 -15.64 13.21 -1.84
CA ILE A 392 -14.74 12.07 -1.63
C ILE A 392 -15.40 10.96 -0.78
N GLY A 393 -16.46 11.25 -0.05
CA GLY A 393 -17.25 10.29 0.73
C GLY A 393 -17.87 9.19 -0.12
N LEU A 394 -18.05 9.41 -1.42
CA LEU A 394 -18.49 8.38 -2.36
C LEU A 394 -17.53 7.18 -2.38
N LEU A 395 -16.23 7.41 -2.22
CA LEU A 395 -15.21 6.36 -2.16
C LEU A 395 -15.06 5.75 -0.76
N ALA A 396 -15.51 6.45 0.28
CA ALA A 396 -15.53 5.94 1.65
C ALA A 396 -16.67 4.91 1.91
N ALA A 397 -17.53 4.69 0.94
CA ALA A 397 -18.71 3.83 1.05
C ALA A 397 -18.44 2.34 0.76
N ASN A 398 -17.22 1.84 0.97
CA ASN A 398 -16.82 0.43 0.80
C ASN A 398 -17.30 -0.17 -0.54
N GLY A 399 -17.11 0.57 -1.64
CA GLY A 399 -17.49 0.16 -2.98
C GLY A 399 -18.99 0.22 -3.31
N HIS A 400 -19.87 0.60 -2.38
CA HIS A 400 -21.33 0.67 -2.63
C HIS A 400 -21.70 1.75 -3.65
N LYS A 401 -20.87 2.75 -3.85
CA LYS A 401 -21.05 3.81 -4.85
C LYS A 401 -20.30 3.55 -6.16
N LEU A 402 -19.74 2.37 -6.33
CA LEU A 402 -19.11 1.95 -7.58
C LEU A 402 -20.12 1.15 -8.42
N ARG A 403 -20.51 1.69 -9.57
CA ARG A 403 -21.37 1.04 -10.56
C ARG A 403 -20.61 0.00 -11.36
N ALA A 404 -19.34 0.24 -11.65
CA ALA A 404 -18.48 -0.75 -12.29
C ALA A 404 -17.06 -0.72 -11.72
N ILE A 405 -16.44 -1.90 -11.69
CA ILE A 405 -15.02 -2.10 -11.39
C ILE A 405 -14.44 -2.92 -12.52
N VAL A 406 -13.44 -2.40 -13.19
CA VAL A 406 -12.66 -3.10 -14.22
C VAL A 406 -11.23 -3.24 -13.74
N ARG A 407 -10.69 -4.45 -13.84
CA ARG A 407 -9.29 -4.74 -13.51
C ARG A 407 -8.66 -5.47 -14.69
N GLY A 408 -7.61 -4.87 -15.28
CA GLY A 408 -6.94 -5.47 -16.45
C GLY A 408 -7.87 -5.70 -17.66
N GLY A 409 -8.86 -4.82 -17.86
CA GLY A 409 -9.84 -4.93 -18.94
C GLY A 409 -11.00 -5.91 -18.67
N GLU A 410 -10.97 -6.62 -17.53
CA GLU A 410 -12.05 -7.53 -17.13
C GLU A 410 -13.03 -6.84 -16.19
N LEU A 411 -14.32 -7.02 -16.45
CA LEU A 411 -15.41 -6.47 -15.65
C LEU A 411 -15.60 -7.32 -14.38
N VAL A 412 -15.12 -6.80 -13.23
CA VAL A 412 -15.21 -7.48 -11.93
C VAL A 412 -16.56 -7.24 -11.26
N LYS A 413 -17.08 -6.03 -11.41
CA LYS A 413 -18.39 -5.61 -10.88
C LYS A 413 -19.11 -4.77 -11.91
N HIS A 414 -20.40 -5.01 -12.08
CA HIS A 414 -21.29 -4.14 -12.81
C HIS A 414 -22.67 -4.15 -12.13
N ALA A 415 -23.09 -3.02 -11.61
CA ALA A 415 -24.45 -2.78 -11.14
C ALA A 415 -25.19 -2.03 -12.25
N ALA A 416 -26.30 -2.62 -12.72
CA ALA A 416 -27.15 -2.07 -13.77
C ALA A 416 -27.79 -0.74 -13.33
#